data_2936b31457d28f9b3114c9cdcefd0e51
#
_entry.id   2936b31457d28f9b3114c9cdcefd0e51
#
_cell.length_a   1.000
_cell.length_b   1.000
_cell.length_c   1.000
_cell.angle_alpha   90.00
_cell.angle_beta   90.00
_cell.angle_gamma   90.00
#
_symmetry.space_group_name_H-M   'P 1'
#
loop_
_entity.id
_entity.type
_entity.pdbx_description
1 polymer ?
#
loop_
_entity_poly.entity_id
_entity_poly.type
_entity_poly.pdbx_seq_one_letter_code
_entity_poly.pdbx_strand_id
1 'polypeptide(L)'
;LKALRDPTLARALALIHRDYGAPWTLESLAKSAGTSRASLARHFTAQVGTPPMQYLTERRLDAARRLMLTGTASLSEVADAVGYASPFSLSKAFKRHFGEAPTHFATNVTEPR
;
A
#
# COMPACT_ATOMS: atom_id res chain seq x y z
N LEU A 1 -8.32 9.42 18.01
CA LEU A 1 -7.90 8.05 17.76
C LEU A 1 -6.67 7.70 18.58
N LYS A 2 -6.61 6.48 19.05
CA LYS A 2 -5.47 6.03 19.84
C LYS A 2 -4.15 6.15 19.07
N ALA A 3 -4.17 5.91 17.77
CA ALA A 3 -2.96 6.00 16.94
C ALA A 3 -2.36 7.40 16.97
N LEU A 4 -3.17 8.43 17.14
CA LEU A 4 -2.68 9.81 17.18
C LEU A 4 -2.04 10.17 18.51
N ARG A 5 -2.23 9.36 19.55
CA ARG A 5 -1.61 9.60 20.85
C ARG A 5 -0.19 9.06 20.93
N ASP A 6 0.16 8.15 20.02
CA ASP A 6 1.50 7.58 19.97
C ASP A 6 2.27 8.29 18.85
N PRO A 7 3.25 9.13 19.19
CA PRO A 7 3.96 9.90 18.17
C PRO A 7 4.68 9.05 17.13
N THR A 8 5.23 7.90 17.53
CA THR A 8 5.93 7.05 16.57
C THR A 8 4.94 6.38 15.63
N LEU A 9 3.80 5.96 16.14
CA LEU A 9 2.75 5.35 15.31
C LEU A 9 2.15 6.37 14.35
N ALA A 10 1.90 7.58 14.83
CA ALA A 10 1.38 8.66 13.99
C ALA A 10 2.36 8.99 12.86
N ARG A 11 3.67 9.02 13.16
CA ARG A 11 4.67 9.27 12.13
C ARG A 11 4.71 8.14 11.10
N ALA A 12 4.63 6.89 11.55
CA ALA A 12 4.64 5.75 10.64
C ALA A 12 3.43 5.80 9.68
N LEU A 13 2.25 6.09 10.21
CA LEU A 13 1.06 6.22 9.38
C LEU A 13 1.19 7.35 8.38
N ALA A 14 1.70 8.51 8.81
CA ALA A 14 1.90 9.65 7.92
C ALA A 14 2.88 9.33 6.80
N LEU A 15 3.97 8.62 7.13
CA LEU A 15 4.97 8.23 6.13
C LEU A 15 4.37 7.29 5.09
N ILE A 16 3.59 6.31 5.54
CA ILE A 16 2.94 5.38 4.62
C ILE A 16 1.98 6.12 3.70
N HIS A 17 1.13 6.97 4.25
CA HIS A 17 0.13 7.67 3.44
C HIS A 17 0.75 8.67 2.48
N ARG A 18 1.84 9.31 2.87
CA ARG A 18 2.51 10.28 2.00
C ARG A 18 3.29 9.61 0.88
N ASP A 19 3.98 8.50 1.21
CA ASP A 19 4.92 7.87 0.27
C ASP A 19 4.70 6.35 0.17
N TYR A 20 3.48 5.92 -0.11
CA TYR A 20 3.21 4.48 -0.17
C TYR A 20 3.98 3.78 -1.29
N GLY A 21 4.41 4.51 -2.32
CA GLY A 21 5.19 3.94 -3.41
C GLY A 21 6.68 3.83 -3.12
N ALA A 22 7.15 4.36 -2.01
CA ALA A 22 8.56 4.29 -1.65
C ALA A 22 8.91 2.85 -1.22
N PRO A 23 10.20 2.47 -1.34
CA PRO A 23 10.62 1.09 -1.03
C PRO A 23 10.78 0.86 0.48
N TRP A 24 9.70 1.01 1.21
CA TRP A 24 9.70 0.84 2.65
C TRP A 24 9.95 -0.61 3.05
N THR A 25 10.79 -0.80 4.06
CA THR A 25 10.87 -2.05 4.79
C THR A 25 10.41 -1.78 6.22
N LEU A 26 10.11 -2.83 6.98
CA LEU A 26 9.75 -2.63 8.38
C LEU A 26 10.86 -1.87 9.10
N GLU A 27 12.12 -2.20 8.81
CA GLU A 27 13.25 -1.55 9.44
C GLU A 27 13.34 -0.07 9.08
N SER A 28 13.23 0.28 7.79
CA SER A 28 13.33 1.68 7.38
C SER A 28 12.16 2.50 7.88
N LEU A 29 10.98 1.90 7.91
CA LEU A 29 9.81 2.60 8.42
C LEU A 29 9.94 2.87 9.92
N ALA A 30 10.38 1.86 10.68
CA ALA A 30 10.58 2.02 12.12
C ALA A 30 11.63 3.09 12.41
N LYS A 31 12.73 3.06 11.68
CA LYS A 31 13.81 4.03 11.87
C LYS A 31 13.30 5.44 11.59
N SER A 32 12.57 5.64 10.50
CA SER A 32 12.04 6.95 10.14
C SER A 32 10.98 7.43 11.12
N ALA A 33 10.27 6.50 11.74
CA ALA A 33 9.26 6.85 12.75
C ALA A 33 9.86 7.04 14.14
N GLY A 34 11.14 6.70 14.32
CA GLY A 34 11.82 6.90 15.61
C GLY A 34 11.61 5.78 16.61
N THR A 35 11.47 4.54 16.13
CA THR A 35 11.23 3.40 17.01
C THR A 35 11.92 2.16 16.46
N SER A 36 11.86 1.05 17.20
CA SER A 36 12.41 -0.23 16.78
C SER A 36 11.38 -1.00 15.94
N ARG A 37 11.87 -1.97 15.16
CA ARG A 37 10.99 -2.84 14.38
C ARG A 37 9.97 -3.56 15.26
N ALA A 38 10.44 -4.11 16.37
CA ALA A 38 9.57 -4.87 17.27
C ALA A 38 8.49 -3.98 17.89
N SER A 39 8.87 -2.78 18.32
CA SER A 39 7.93 -1.82 18.87
C SER A 39 6.91 -1.38 17.85
N LEU A 40 7.38 -1.06 16.64
CA LEU A 40 6.47 -0.62 15.59
C LEU A 40 5.47 -1.73 15.25
N ALA A 41 5.97 -2.95 15.04
CA ALA A 41 5.10 -4.06 14.67
C ALA A 41 4.05 -4.30 15.75
N ARG A 42 4.44 -4.30 17.01
CA ARG A 42 3.52 -4.57 18.12
C ARG A 42 2.48 -3.47 18.29
N HIS A 43 2.94 -2.23 18.34
CA HIS A 43 2.04 -1.10 18.58
C HIS A 43 1.14 -0.83 17.38
N PHE A 44 1.68 -0.95 16.17
CA PHE A 44 0.91 -0.74 14.96
C PHE A 44 -0.22 -1.77 14.87
N THR A 45 0.11 -3.04 15.07
CA THR A 45 -0.90 -4.11 15.00
C THR A 45 -1.97 -3.92 16.08
N ALA A 46 -1.55 -3.56 17.30
CA ALA A 46 -2.48 -3.37 18.40
C ALA A 46 -3.44 -2.21 18.16
N GLN A 47 -2.96 -1.11 17.59
CA GLN A 47 -3.77 0.10 17.44
C GLN A 47 -4.50 0.17 16.10
N VAL A 48 -3.89 -0.32 15.03
CA VAL A 48 -4.44 -0.23 13.67
C VAL A 48 -5.20 -1.50 13.28
N GLY A 49 -4.82 -2.63 13.84
CA GLY A 49 -5.51 -3.90 13.57
C GLY A 49 -4.83 -4.77 12.52
N THR A 50 -3.82 -4.25 11.83
CA THR A 50 -3.05 -5.00 10.85
C THR A 50 -1.57 -4.66 11.00
N PRO A 51 -0.66 -5.58 10.66
CA PRO A 51 0.78 -5.28 10.69
C PRO A 51 1.14 -4.16 9.70
N PRO A 52 2.22 -3.41 9.98
CA PRO A 52 2.57 -2.25 9.16
C PRO A 52 2.75 -2.56 7.68
N MET A 53 3.46 -3.65 7.35
CA MET A 53 3.74 -3.92 5.95
C MET A 53 2.51 -4.43 5.20
N GLN A 54 1.59 -5.09 5.89
CA GLN A 54 0.31 -5.47 5.30
C GLN A 54 -0.55 -4.22 5.05
N TYR A 55 -0.55 -3.30 5.99
CA TYR A 55 -1.26 -2.03 5.83
C TYR A 55 -0.71 -1.26 4.62
N LEU A 56 0.60 -1.22 4.47
CA LEU A 56 1.24 -0.58 3.32
C LEU A 56 0.79 -1.24 2.01
N THR A 57 0.77 -2.57 1.98
CA THR A 57 0.31 -3.31 0.81
C THR A 57 -1.12 -2.93 0.44
N GLU A 58 -1.99 -2.83 1.44
CA GLU A 58 -3.38 -2.44 1.20
C GLU A 58 -3.49 -1.04 0.63
N ARG A 59 -2.67 -0.11 1.13
CA ARG A 59 -2.65 1.27 0.59
C ARG A 59 -2.19 1.31 -0.85
N ARG A 60 -1.14 0.53 -1.17
CA ARG A 60 -0.63 0.43 -2.53
C ARG A 60 -1.68 -0.12 -3.49
N LEU A 61 -2.38 -1.17 -3.08
CA LEU A 61 -3.37 -1.80 -3.94
C LEU A 61 -4.62 -0.93 -4.11
N ASP A 62 -5.03 -0.21 -3.06
CA ASP A 62 -6.12 0.75 -3.18
C ASP A 62 -5.75 1.87 -4.17
N ALA A 63 -4.52 2.36 -4.10
CA ALA A 63 -4.05 3.38 -5.03
C ALA A 63 -3.99 2.85 -6.46
N ALA A 64 -3.53 1.61 -6.63
CA ALA A 64 -3.49 0.99 -7.96
C ALA A 64 -4.88 0.91 -8.56
N ARG A 65 -5.87 0.50 -7.76
CA ARG A 65 -7.24 0.42 -8.24
C ARG A 65 -7.76 1.79 -8.68
N ARG A 66 -7.49 2.82 -7.90
CA ARG A 66 -7.91 4.18 -8.27
C ARG A 66 -7.29 4.64 -9.57
N LEU A 67 -5.99 4.37 -9.75
CA LEU A 67 -5.31 4.74 -10.99
C LEU A 67 -5.87 4.01 -12.19
N MET A 68 -6.23 2.75 -12.02
CA MET A 68 -6.83 1.98 -13.11
C MET A 68 -8.24 2.46 -13.44
N LEU A 69 -8.97 2.96 -12.45
CA LEU A 69 -10.30 3.50 -12.69
C LEU A 69 -10.27 4.79 -13.51
N THR A 70 -9.18 5.55 -13.44
CA THR A 70 -9.02 6.73 -14.29
C THR A 70 -8.70 6.36 -15.73
N GLY A 71 -8.19 5.16 -15.96
CA GLY A 71 -8.11 4.57 -17.30
C GLY A 71 -7.00 5.03 -18.21
N THR A 72 -6.07 5.87 -17.75
CA THR A 72 -5.06 6.43 -18.64
C THR A 72 -3.68 5.81 -18.48
N ALA A 73 -3.38 5.21 -17.33
CA ALA A 73 -2.05 4.66 -17.08
C ALA A 73 -1.97 3.20 -17.52
N SER A 74 -0.81 2.81 -18.05
CA SER A 74 -0.55 1.40 -18.33
C SER A 74 -0.36 0.64 -17.02
N LEU A 75 -0.48 -0.68 -17.08
CA LEU A 75 -0.25 -1.50 -15.89
C LEU A 75 1.16 -1.32 -15.37
N SER A 76 2.14 -1.16 -16.27
CA SER A 76 3.52 -0.91 -15.88
C SER A 76 3.66 0.42 -15.14
N GLU A 77 2.99 1.45 -15.63
CA GLU A 77 3.01 2.77 -14.98
C GLU A 77 2.36 2.71 -13.60
N VAL A 78 1.25 1.97 -13.49
CA VAL A 78 0.59 1.82 -12.20
C VAL A 78 1.50 1.08 -11.22
N ALA A 79 2.12 -0.03 -11.65
CA ALA A 79 3.02 -0.78 -10.79
C ALA A 79 4.14 0.11 -10.24
N ASP A 80 4.75 0.89 -11.13
CA ASP A 80 5.83 1.78 -10.75
C ASP A 80 5.35 2.84 -9.75
N ALA A 81 4.21 3.43 -10.01
CA ALA A 81 3.67 4.50 -9.16
C ALA A 81 3.34 4.01 -7.76
N VAL A 82 2.87 2.78 -7.61
CA VAL A 82 2.44 2.27 -6.30
C VAL A 82 3.51 1.43 -5.60
N GLY A 83 4.70 1.30 -6.20
CA GLY A 83 5.83 0.68 -5.51
C GLY A 83 6.03 -0.80 -5.77
N TYR A 84 5.47 -1.35 -6.85
CA TYR A 84 5.74 -2.73 -7.24
C TYR A 84 6.83 -2.76 -8.32
N ALA A 85 7.68 -3.76 -8.25
CA ALA A 85 8.83 -3.87 -9.13
C ALA A 85 8.43 -4.14 -10.58
N SER A 86 7.27 -4.76 -10.81
CA SER A 86 6.84 -5.15 -12.13
C SER A 86 5.32 -5.25 -12.21
N PRO A 87 4.76 -5.18 -13.43
CA PRO A 87 3.32 -5.47 -13.59
C PRO A 87 2.93 -6.84 -13.08
N PHE A 88 3.84 -7.82 -13.20
CA PHE A 88 3.58 -9.18 -12.74
C PHE A 88 3.40 -9.22 -11.22
N SER A 89 4.30 -8.58 -10.47
CA SER A 89 4.19 -8.58 -9.01
C SER A 89 2.95 -7.82 -8.54
N LEU A 90 2.61 -6.72 -9.21
CA LEU A 90 1.38 -6.02 -8.92
C LEU A 90 0.16 -6.90 -9.18
N SER A 91 0.14 -7.59 -10.33
CA SER A 91 -1.00 -8.45 -10.69
C SER A 91 -1.23 -9.55 -9.66
N LYS A 92 -0.15 -10.18 -9.20
CA LYS A 92 -0.27 -11.24 -8.19
C LYS A 92 -0.88 -10.70 -6.89
N ALA A 93 -0.35 -9.58 -6.41
CA ALA A 93 -0.82 -9.00 -5.15
C ALA A 93 -2.26 -8.49 -5.30
N PHE A 94 -2.56 -7.87 -6.43
CA PHE A 94 -3.89 -7.34 -6.71
C PHE A 94 -4.94 -8.45 -6.74
N LYS A 95 -4.63 -9.53 -7.45
CA LYS A 95 -5.57 -10.65 -7.54
C LYS A 95 -5.79 -11.30 -6.18
N ARG A 96 -4.73 -11.42 -5.38
CA ARG A 96 -4.85 -11.98 -4.03
C ARG A 96 -5.76 -11.14 -3.15
N HIS A 97 -5.66 -9.82 -3.28
CA HIS A 97 -6.39 -8.90 -2.43
C HIS A 97 -7.83 -8.69 -2.88
N PHE A 98 -8.04 -8.46 -4.19
CA PHE A 98 -9.35 -8.13 -4.73
C PHE A 98 -10.08 -9.30 -5.37
N GLY A 99 -9.40 -10.43 -5.59
CA GLY A 99 -10.02 -11.61 -6.20
C GLY A 99 -10.02 -11.61 -7.72
N GLU A 100 -9.63 -10.51 -8.36
CA GLU A 100 -9.59 -10.40 -9.82
C GLU A 100 -8.29 -9.76 -10.26
N ALA A 101 -7.81 -10.17 -11.44
CA ALA A 101 -6.59 -9.58 -12.00
C ALA A 101 -6.85 -8.12 -12.39
N PRO A 102 -5.80 -7.27 -12.35
CA PRO A 102 -5.97 -5.85 -12.70
C PRO A 102 -6.48 -5.63 -14.12
N THR A 103 -5.99 -6.41 -15.08
CA THR A 103 -6.41 -6.26 -16.47
C THR A 103 -7.89 -6.55 -16.62
N HIS A 104 -8.38 -7.58 -15.94
CA HIS A 104 -9.80 -7.91 -15.97
C HIS A 104 -10.63 -6.78 -15.34
N PHE A 105 -10.16 -6.27 -14.20
CA PHE A 105 -10.84 -5.18 -13.51
C PHE A 105 -10.91 -3.92 -14.37
N ALA A 106 -9.77 -3.55 -14.99
CA ALA A 106 -9.71 -2.37 -15.84
C ALA A 106 -10.60 -2.52 -17.08
N THR A 107 -10.61 -3.71 -17.67
CA THR A 107 -11.45 -3.99 -18.83
C THR A 107 -12.92 -3.80 -18.49
N ASN A 108 -13.32 -4.31 -17.32
CA ASN A 108 -14.72 -4.18 -16.89
C ASN A 108 -15.13 -2.72 -16.69
N VAL A 109 -14.18 -1.88 -16.29
CA VAL A 109 -14.46 -0.48 -15.98
C VAL A 109 -14.39 0.40 -17.24
N THR A 110 -13.40 0.15 -18.10
CA THR A 110 -13.09 1.06 -19.19
C THR A 110 -13.69 0.68 -20.52
N GLU A 111 -14.21 -0.51 -20.64
CA GLU A 111 -14.78 -0.97 -21.90
C GLU A 111 -15.99 -0.14 -22.27
N PRO A 112 -16.03 0.38 -23.50
CA PRO A 112 -17.17 1.19 -23.91
C PRO A 112 -18.44 0.36 -24.06
N ARG A 113 -19.57 1.02 -23.85
CA ARG A 113 -20.88 0.37 -23.94
C ARG A 113 -21.77 1.10 -24.92
#